data_7c304ce0a55fd8dc12af5671e40dc8cd
#
_entry.id   7c304ce0a55fd8dc12af5671e40dc8cd
#
_cell.length_a   1.000
_cell.length_b   1.000
_cell.length_c   1.000
_cell.angle_alpha   90.00
_cell.angle_beta   90.00
_cell.angle_gamma   90.00
#
_symmetry.space_group_name_H-M   'P 1'
#
loop_
_entity.id
_entity.type
_entity.pdbx_description
1 polymer ?
#
loop_
_entity_poly.entity_id
_entity_poly.type
_entity_poly.pdbx_seq_one_letter_code
_entity_poly.pdbx_strand_id
1 'polypeptide(L)'
;MIIDLEKIKDEILNHNEEYYSQLKQDILAIVINKHKKHGFFVEFGACDGIENSNTLLLEKTYQWNGILAEPCVSYNTLLEKNRSAQIDKRAVFGTSNQLINFKEVVVPSLSGIESFFGRDKHSKVRKKGRSYQVQTVSLFDLLEQ
;
A
#
# COMPACT_ATOMS: atom_id res chain seq x y z
N MET A 1 -5.15 13.54 -24.86
CA MET A 1 -5.89 14.08 -23.71
C MET A 1 -4.91 14.98 -22.96
N ILE A 2 -5.13 16.29 -22.98
CA ILE A 2 -4.28 17.24 -22.24
C ILE A 2 -4.78 17.17 -20.77
N ILE A 3 -3.88 16.85 -19.87
CA ILE A 3 -4.17 16.86 -18.43
C ILE A 3 -4.02 18.31 -17.96
N ASP A 4 -5.10 18.91 -17.47
CA ASP A 4 -5.10 20.23 -16.87
C ASP A 4 -4.66 20.12 -15.40
N LEU A 5 -3.38 20.37 -15.15
CA LEU A 5 -2.78 20.23 -13.82
C LEU A 5 -3.30 21.25 -12.82
N GLU A 6 -3.63 22.47 -13.22
CA GLU A 6 -4.18 23.49 -12.32
C GLU A 6 -5.58 23.09 -11.85
N LYS A 7 -6.41 22.62 -12.76
CA LYS A 7 -7.73 22.11 -12.40
C LYS A 7 -7.67 20.93 -11.42
N ILE A 8 -6.76 19.97 -11.65
CA ILE A 8 -6.56 18.83 -10.76
C ILE A 8 -6.11 19.31 -9.38
N LYS A 9 -5.16 20.22 -9.31
CA LYS A 9 -4.67 20.80 -8.06
C LYS A 9 -5.79 21.49 -7.28
N ASP A 10 -6.57 22.33 -7.95
CA ASP A 10 -7.69 23.03 -7.32
C ASP A 10 -8.74 22.05 -6.78
N GLU A 11 -9.04 21.00 -7.51
CA GLU A 11 -9.99 19.97 -7.09
C GLU A 11 -9.48 19.18 -5.87
N ILE A 12 -8.19 18.84 -5.82
CA ILE A 12 -7.56 18.17 -4.68
C ILE A 12 -7.56 19.08 -3.43
N LEU A 13 -7.22 20.37 -3.60
CA LEU A 13 -7.14 21.31 -2.49
C LEU A 13 -8.51 21.61 -1.88
N ASN A 14 -9.54 21.69 -2.71
CA ASN A 14 -10.92 21.98 -2.32
C ASN A 14 -11.74 20.73 -2.01
N HIS A 15 -11.14 19.53 -2.06
CA HIS A 15 -11.85 18.29 -1.76
C HIS A 15 -12.23 18.24 -0.27
N ASN A 16 -13.52 18.08 0.01
CA ASN A 16 -14.09 18.13 1.35
C ASN A 16 -14.41 16.75 1.94
N GLU A 17 -14.20 15.67 1.19
CA GLU A 17 -14.38 14.31 1.70
C GLU A 17 -13.23 13.92 2.65
N GLU A 18 -13.50 13.03 3.59
CA GLU A 18 -12.49 12.41 4.42
C GLU A 18 -11.48 11.67 3.53
N TYR A 19 -10.20 11.77 3.84
CA TYR A 19 -9.13 11.04 3.16
C TYR A 19 -8.26 10.30 4.18
N TYR A 20 -7.61 9.23 3.75
CA TYR A 20 -6.83 8.35 4.62
C TYR A 20 -5.33 8.40 4.32
N SER A 21 -4.93 8.82 3.14
CA SER A 21 -3.54 8.89 2.71
C SER A 21 -2.79 10.06 3.36
N GLN A 22 -1.46 9.96 3.41
CA GLN A 22 -0.61 10.99 4.05
C GLN A 22 -0.67 12.37 3.38
N LEU A 23 -0.77 12.39 2.05
CA LEU A 23 -0.67 13.60 1.24
C LEU A 23 -1.79 13.70 0.19
N LYS A 24 -2.99 13.19 0.48
CA LYS A 24 -4.13 13.16 -0.42
C LYS A 24 -3.89 12.36 -1.72
N GLN A 25 -3.08 11.30 -1.68
CA GLN A 25 -2.84 10.43 -2.85
C GLN A 25 -4.10 9.69 -3.28
N ASP A 26 -4.96 9.30 -2.34
CA ASP A 26 -6.29 8.73 -2.58
C ASP A 26 -7.20 9.73 -3.32
N ILE A 27 -7.22 11.01 -2.92
CA ILE A 27 -7.96 12.06 -3.62
C ILE A 27 -7.39 12.26 -5.03
N LEU A 28 -6.06 12.31 -5.18
CA LEU A 28 -5.43 12.40 -6.49
C LEU A 28 -5.87 11.25 -7.41
N ALA A 29 -5.89 10.02 -6.90
CA ALA A 29 -6.34 8.87 -7.66
C ALA A 29 -7.80 9.00 -8.12
N ILE A 30 -8.69 9.50 -7.26
CA ILE A 30 -10.10 9.75 -7.57
C ILE A 30 -10.26 10.80 -8.66
N VAL A 31 -9.59 11.94 -8.50
CA VAL A 31 -9.67 13.08 -9.44
C VAL A 31 -9.15 12.69 -10.83
N ILE A 32 -7.99 12.03 -10.91
CA ILE A 32 -7.41 11.57 -12.19
C ILE A 32 -8.34 10.58 -12.90
N ASN A 33 -9.01 9.71 -12.13
CA ASN A 33 -9.97 8.75 -12.66
C ASN A 33 -11.39 9.33 -12.82
N LYS A 34 -11.54 10.66 -12.69
CA LYS A 34 -12.83 11.37 -12.89
C LYS A 34 -13.94 10.81 -12.01
N HIS A 35 -13.66 10.55 -10.75
CA HIS A 35 -14.58 9.98 -9.75
C HIS A 35 -15.22 8.65 -10.19
N LYS A 36 -14.51 7.88 -11.01
CA LYS A 36 -14.97 6.57 -11.49
C LYS A 36 -15.26 5.67 -10.29
N LYS A 37 -16.42 5.00 -10.32
CA LYS A 37 -16.75 3.88 -9.42
C LYS A 37 -16.33 2.54 -10.04
N HIS A 38 -16.22 1.52 -9.19
CA HIS A 38 -15.91 0.15 -9.60
C HIS A 38 -14.60 0.04 -10.41
N GLY A 39 -13.54 0.70 -9.94
CA GLY A 39 -12.20 0.55 -10.46
C GLY A 39 -11.45 -0.63 -9.83
N PHE A 40 -10.16 -0.73 -10.15
CA PHE A 40 -9.27 -1.71 -9.57
C PHE A 40 -7.98 -1.03 -9.09
N PHE A 41 -7.51 -1.39 -7.91
CA PHE A 41 -6.28 -0.86 -7.33
C PHE A 41 -5.30 -1.97 -6.92
N VAL A 42 -4.04 -1.60 -6.80
CA VAL A 42 -3.02 -2.41 -6.13
C VAL A 42 -2.26 -1.52 -5.16
N GLU A 43 -2.16 -1.93 -3.91
CA GLU A 43 -1.41 -1.23 -2.86
C GLU A 43 -0.35 -2.16 -2.26
N PHE A 44 0.90 -1.69 -2.21
CA PHE A 44 2.01 -2.39 -1.58
C PHE A 44 2.32 -1.76 -0.22
N GLY A 45 2.59 -2.59 0.78
CA GLY A 45 2.80 -2.12 2.14
C GLY A 45 1.51 -1.57 2.75
N ALA A 46 0.43 -2.33 2.61
CA ALA A 46 -0.91 -1.92 3.05
C ALA A 46 -1.05 -1.79 4.58
N CYS A 47 -0.07 -2.24 5.35
CA CYS A 47 -0.04 -2.17 6.82
C CYS A 47 -1.31 -2.73 7.45
N ASP A 48 -1.98 -1.94 8.28
CA ASP A 48 -3.27 -2.33 8.92
C ASP A 48 -4.48 -2.10 8.00
N GLY A 49 -4.25 -1.52 6.81
CA GLY A 49 -5.26 -1.22 5.80
C GLY A 49 -6.06 0.07 6.05
N ILE A 50 -5.76 0.82 7.10
CA ILE A 50 -6.45 2.06 7.46
C ILE A 50 -5.48 3.24 7.51
N GLU A 51 -4.49 3.17 8.40
CA GLU A 51 -3.57 4.28 8.63
C GLU A 51 -2.70 4.53 7.41
N ASN A 52 -2.78 5.74 6.87
CA ASN A 52 -2.05 6.18 5.67
C ASN A 52 -2.36 5.37 4.39
N SER A 53 -3.49 4.65 4.33
CA SER A 53 -3.88 3.90 3.15
C SER A 53 -4.20 4.81 1.97
N ASN A 54 -3.64 4.49 0.81
CA ASN A 54 -3.91 5.19 -0.44
C ASN A 54 -5.16 4.66 -1.16
N THR A 55 -5.75 3.57 -0.68
CA THR A 55 -6.84 2.87 -1.38
C THR A 55 -8.10 2.64 -0.55
N LEU A 56 -8.08 2.96 0.75
CA LEU A 56 -9.25 2.74 1.62
C LEU A 56 -10.46 3.57 1.16
N LEU A 57 -10.27 4.83 0.78
CA LEU A 57 -11.31 5.68 0.24
C LEU A 57 -11.86 5.12 -1.09
N LEU A 58 -10.98 4.61 -1.96
CA LEU A 58 -11.35 3.98 -3.23
C LEU A 58 -12.25 2.77 -2.99
N GLU A 59 -11.90 1.91 -2.02
CA GLU A 59 -12.68 0.73 -1.68
C GLU A 59 -14.03 1.10 -1.05
N LYS A 60 -14.03 1.90 0.02
CA LYS A 60 -15.23 2.17 0.81
C LYS A 60 -16.24 3.06 0.11
N THR A 61 -15.79 4.13 -0.53
CA THR A 61 -16.67 5.15 -1.10
C THR A 61 -16.90 4.94 -2.59
N TYR A 62 -15.87 4.57 -3.32
CA TYR A 62 -15.94 4.42 -4.77
C TYR A 62 -16.12 2.97 -5.23
N GLN A 63 -16.23 2.02 -4.29
CA GLN A 63 -16.52 0.60 -4.57
C GLN A 63 -15.50 -0.04 -5.52
N TRP A 64 -14.24 0.36 -5.40
CA TRP A 64 -13.17 -0.29 -6.14
C TRP A 64 -12.79 -1.61 -5.48
N ASN A 65 -12.46 -2.59 -6.30
CA ASN A 65 -11.81 -3.82 -5.86
C ASN A 65 -10.29 -3.69 -6.01
N GLY A 66 -9.54 -4.61 -5.41
CA GLY A 66 -8.10 -4.56 -5.58
C GLY A 66 -7.34 -5.62 -4.81
N ILE A 67 -6.01 -5.47 -4.85
CA ILE A 67 -5.07 -6.32 -4.15
C ILE A 67 -4.26 -5.47 -3.18
N LEU A 68 -4.15 -5.96 -1.94
CA LEU A 68 -3.34 -5.38 -0.87
C LEU A 68 -2.19 -6.33 -0.58
N ALA A 69 -0.96 -5.94 -0.86
CA ALA A 69 0.22 -6.75 -0.58
C ALA A 69 0.89 -6.26 0.72
N GLU A 70 0.95 -7.14 1.75
CA GLU A 70 1.57 -6.83 3.04
C GLU A 70 2.25 -8.07 3.64
N PRO A 71 3.58 -8.15 3.61
CA PRO A 71 4.33 -9.29 4.15
C PRO A 71 4.53 -9.24 5.67
N CYS A 72 4.26 -8.12 6.34
CA CYS A 72 4.46 -7.97 7.78
C CYS A 72 3.40 -8.76 8.57
N VAL A 73 3.84 -9.78 9.31
CA VAL A 73 2.95 -10.70 10.04
C VAL A 73 2.10 -9.98 11.08
N SER A 74 2.62 -8.94 11.74
CA SER A 74 1.88 -8.17 12.75
C SER A 74 0.65 -7.47 12.19
N TYR A 75 0.59 -7.21 10.89
CA TYR A 75 -0.55 -6.55 10.27
C TYR A 75 -1.62 -7.51 9.74
N ASN A 76 -1.30 -8.78 9.52
CA ASN A 76 -2.19 -9.73 8.84
C ASN A 76 -3.63 -9.71 9.38
N THR A 77 -3.79 -9.90 10.70
CA THR A 77 -5.12 -9.97 11.33
C THR A 77 -5.89 -8.65 11.23
N LEU A 78 -5.18 -7.52 11.38
CA LEU A 78 -5.81 -6.19 11.29
C LEU A 78 -6.22 -5.90 9.85
N LEU A 79 -5.35 -6.18 8.90
CA LEU A 79 -5.63 -5.98 7.49
C LEU A 79 -6.83 -6.80 7.02
N GLU A 80 -6.89 -8.08 7.37
CA GLU A 80 -8.02 -8.97 7.06
C GLU A 80 -9.35 -8.50 7.69
N LYS A 81 -9.29 -7.90 8.89
CA LYS A 81 -10.46 -7.34 9.54
C LYS A 81 -10.94 -6.03 8.94
N ASN A 82 -10.01 -5.20 8.49
CA ASN A 82 -10.29 -3.82 8.09
C ASN A 82 -10.67 -3.67 6.62
N ARG A 83 -10.28 -4.63 5.76
CA ARG A 83 -10.39 -4.51 4.31
C ARG A 83 -11.09 -5.74 3.70
N SER A 84 -11.81 -5.50 2.62
CA SER A 84 -12.52 -6.53 1.84
C SER A 84 -11.78 -6.92 0.56
N ALA A 85 -10.79 -6.12 0.14
CA ALA A 85 -9.95 -6.41 -1.01
C ALA A 85 -9.13 -7.69 -0.82
N GLN A 86 -8.67 -8.28 -1.90
CA GLN A 86 -7.79 -9.47 -1.86
C GLN A 86 -6.48 -9.11 -1.15
N ILE A 87 -6.06 -9.95 -0.19
CA ILE A 87 -4.83 -9.75 0.56
C ILE A 87 -3.79 -10.77 0.10
N ASP A 88 -2.62 -10.26 -0.29
CA ASP A 88 -1.43 -11.05 -0.58
C ASP A 88 -0.36 -10.81 0.49
N LYS A 89 0.05 -11.88 1.16
CA LYS A 89 1.05 -11.82 2.26
C LYS A 89 2.49 -11.95 1.78
N ARG A 90 2.70 -11.97 0.47
CA ARG A 90 4.03 -12.01 -0.13
C ARG A 90 4.62 -10.61 -0.28
N ALA A 91 5.94 -10.54 -0.31
CA ALA A 91 6.64 -9.30 -0.63
C ALA A 91 6.63 -9.06 -2.14
N VAL A 92 6.14 -7.91 -2.59
CA VAL A 92 6.26 -7.53 -4.01
C VAL A 92 7.72 -7.26 -4.33
N PHE A 93 8.24 -7.97 -5.35
CA PHE A 93 9.65 -7.95 -5.72
C PHE A 93 9.84 -8.13 -7.23
N GLY A 94 11.08 -8.06 -7.71
CA GLY A 94 11.38 -8.20 -9.14
C GLY A 94 11.04 -9.57 -9.73
N THR A 95 11.06 -10.62 -8.92
CA THR A 95 10.79 -12.01 -9.31
C THR A 95 9.97 -12.72 -8.26
N SER A 96 9.11 -13.65 -8.68
CA SER A 96 8.26 -14.46 -7.79
C SER A 96 9.00 -15.68 -7.23
N ASN A 97 8.39 -16.26 -6.21
CA ASN A 97 8.77 -17.56 -5.63
C ASN A 97 10.18 -17.62 -5.02
N GLN A 98 10.76 -16.47 -4.68
CA GLN A 98 11.99 -16.41 -3.91
C GLN A 98 11.66 -16.27 -2.41
N LEU A 99 12.54 -16.84 -1.57
CA LEU A 99 12.52 -16.57 -0.13
C LEU A 99 13.54 -15.47 0.17
N ILE A 100 13.06 -14.39 0.75
CA ILE A 100 13.91 -13.25 1.14
C ILE A 100 13.74 -12.92 2.62
N ASN A 101 14.78 -12.36 3.23
CA ASN A 101 14.70 -11.93 4.63
C ASN A 101 13.90 -10.62 4.73
N PHE A 102 12.82 -10.69 5.48
CA PHE A 102 12.00 -9.55 5.88
C PHE A 102 12.28 -9.26 7.35
N LYS A 103 12.48 -8.00 7.69
CA LYS A 103 12.72 -7.59 9.06
C LYS A 103 11.58 -6.75 9.57
N GLU A 104 10.88 -7.29 10.55
CA GLU A 104 9.84 -6.62 11.29
C GLU A 104 10.46 -5.89 12.49
N VAL A 105 10.21 -4.59 12.58
CA VAL A 105 10.78 -3.72 13.61
C VAL A 105 9.72 -3.23 14.59
N VAL A 106 10.16 -2.59 15.69
CA VAL A 106 9.25 -2.12 16.77
C VAL A 106 8.15 -1.17 16.25
N VAL A 107 8.44 -0.42 15.21
CA VAL A 107 7.44 0.38 14.47
C VAL A 107 7.12 -0.38 13.19
N PRO A 108 6.04 -1.19 13.14
CA PRO A 108 5.83 -2.14 12.05
C PRO A 108 5.74 -1.51 10.66
N SER A 109 5.25 -0.28 10.55
CA SER A 109 5.21 0.49 9.27
C SER A 109 6.59 0.83 8.70
N LEU A 110 7.67 0.66 9.49
CA LEU A 110 9.06 0.80 9.05
C LEU A 110 9.73 -0.54 8.74
N SER A 111 9.00 -1.64 8.83
CA SER A 111 9.47 -2.98 8.47
C SER A 111 9.71 -3.08 6.97
N GLY A 112 10.48 -4.06 6.53
CA GLY A 112 10.76 -4.20 5.10
C GLY A 112 11.77 -5.29 4.79
N ILE A 113 12.13 -5.40 3.53
CA ILE A 113 13.14 -6.32 3.04
C ILE A 113 14.50 -5.93 3.62
N GLU A 114 15.13 -6.83 4.38
CA GLU A 114 16.30 -6.53 5.20
C GLU A 114 17.51 -6.04 4.38
N SER A 115 17.68 -6.52 3.16
CA SER A 115 18.79 -6.13 2.28
C SER A 115 18.77 -4.65 1.86
N PHE A 116 17.65 -3.96 2.00
CA PHE A 116 17.54 -2.53 1.69
C PHE A 116 17.72 -1.62 2.92
N PHE A 117 17.90 -2.19 4.10
CA PHE A 117 18.09 -1.40 5.31
C PHE A 117 19.48 -0.72 5.33
N GLY A 118 19.54 0.40 6.06
CA GLY A 118 20.79 1.15 6.23
C GLY A 118 21.03 2.27 5.22
N ARG A 119 20.13 2.44 4.25
CA ARG A 119 20.24 3.45 3.19
C ARG A 119 19.39 4.71 3.44
N ASP A 120 18.65 4.76 4.56
CA ASP A 120 17.72 5.85 4.87
C ASP A 120 17.84 6.36 6.31
N LYS A 121 17.10 7.43 6.62
CA LYS A 121 17.04 8.08 7.93
C LYS A 121 16.51 7.17 9.06
N HIS A 122 15.87 6.06 8.75
CA HIS A 122 15.27 5.12 9.71
C HIS A 122 16.21 3.97 10.09
N SER A 123 17.46 3.96 9.61
CA SER A 123 18.44 2.90 9.83
C SER A 123 18.64 2.56 11.32
N LYS A 124 18.58 3.57 12.22
CA LYS A 124 18.72 3.36 13.67
C LYS A 124 17.55 2.58 14.27
N VAL A 125 16.33 2.88 13.88
CA VAL A 125 15.11 2.19 14.33
C VAL A 125 15.09 0.75 13.83
N ARG A 126 15.55 0.54 12.60
CA ARG A 126 15.60 -0.77 11.93
C ARG A 126 16.68 -1.72 12.45
N LYS A 127 17.58 -1.27 13.34
CA LYS A 127 18.60 -2.14 13.95
C LYS A 127 17.99 -3.24 14.83
N LYS A 128 16.90 -2.92 15.55
CA LYS A 128 16.20 -3.87 16.44
C LYS A 128 14.94 -4.38 15.78
N GLY A 129 14.79 -5.69 15.70
CA GLY A 129 13.61 -6.30 15.10
C GLY A 129 13.79 -7.80 14.95
N ARG A 130 12.75 -8.46 14.47
CA ARG A 130 12.70 -9.89 14.18
C ARG A 130 12.83 -10.11 12.68
N SER A 131 13.83 -10.89 12.26
CA SER A 131 13.95 -11.28 10.85
C SER A 131 13.31 -12.65 10.63
N TYR A 132 12.58 -12.79 9.53
CA TYR A 132 12.00 -14.04 9.06
C TYR A 132 11.95 -14.05 7.53
N GLN A 133 11.76 -15.24 6.96
CA GLN A 133 11.66 -15.38 5.51
C GLN A 133 10.22 -15.14 5.04
N VAL A 134 10.08 -14.40 3.96
CA VAL A 134 8.83 -14.21 3.22
C VAL A 134 9.02 -14.62 1.76
N GLN A 135 7.96 -15.15 1.17
CA GLN A 135 7.94 -15.44 -0.26
C GLN A 135 7.75 -14.15 -1.05
N THR A 136 8.35 -14.07 -2.23
CA THR A 136 8.16 -12.94 -3.14
C THR A 136 7.10 -13.21 -4.20
N VAL A 137 6.54 -12.13 -4.74
CA VAL A 137 5.67 -12.14 -5.91
C VAL A 137 6.07 -10.96 -6.82
N SER A 138 6.16 -11.20 -8.13
CA SER A 138 6.32 -10.11 -9.10
C SER A 138 4.99 -9.36 -9.27
N LEU A 139 5.07 -8.10 -9.70
CA LEU A 139 3.84 -7.35 -10.00
C LEU A 139 3.00 -8.04 -11.08
N PHE A 140 3.66 -8.62 -12.07
CA PHE A 140 3.00 -9.36 -13.14
C PHE A 140 2.19 -10.54 -12.58
N ASP A 141 2.84 -11.42 -11.81
CA ASP A 141 2.17 -12.60 -11.23
C ASP A 141 1.12 -12.22 -10.18
N LEU A 142 1.27 -11.06 -9.53
CA LEU A 142 0.27 -10.53 -8.60
C LEU A 142 -1.02 -10.11 -9.32
N LEU A 143 -0.89 -9.56 -10.52
CA LEU A 143 -2.02 -9.11 -11.33
C LEU A 143 -2.69 -10.22 -12.15
N GLU A 144 -2.06 -11.37 -12.30
CA GLU A 144 -2.62 -12.54 -13.00
C GLU A 144 -3.46 -13.47 -12.08
N GLN A 145 -3.61 -13.14 -10.80
CA GLN A 145 -4.42 -13.88 -9.84
C GLN A 145 -5.89 -13.47 -9.97
#